data_49db18645b61171e13c4df0c978cc3a4
#
_entry.id   49db18645b61171e13c4df0c978cc3a4
#
_cell.length_a   1.000
_cell.length_b   1.000
_cell.length_c   1.000
_cell.angle_alpha   90.00
_cell.angle_beta   90.00
_cell.angle_gamma   90.00
#
_symmetry.space_group_name_H-M   'P 1'
#
loop_
_entity.id
_entity.type
_entity.pdbx_description
1 polymer ?
#
loop_
_entity_poly.entity_id
_entity_poly.type
_entity_poly.pdbx_seq_one_letter_code
_entity_poly.pdbx_strand_id
1 'polypeptide(L)'
;MNKSESKVYKQLLLALRGRLRGDVNAMADAALNKTRSEASGDLSSMPLHMADVGSDNFEQEFTLSLMENDEETLGQIEAALERIEDSTFGVCTECRGKIPKARLQALPYTAHCVKCAQRVQSQGRM
;
A
#
# COMPACT_ATOMS: atom_id res chain seq x y z
N MET A 1 23.57 2.57 9.62
CA MET A 1 22.73 3.76 9.82
C MET A 1 22.73 4.10 11.30
N ASN A 2 22.88 5.37 11.67
CA ASN A 2 22.89 5.73 13.08
C ASN A 2 21.46 5.88 13.62
N LYS A 3 21.35 6.00 14.94
CA LYS A 3 20.03 6.09 15.62
C LYS A 3 19.23 7.32 15.18
N SER A 4 19.88 8.42 14.93
CA SER A 4 19.21 9.65 14.51
C SER A 4 18.57 9.51 13.13
N GLU A 5 19.28 8.91 12.19
CA GLU A 5 18.74 8.65 10.86
C GLU A 5 17.58 7.64 10.91
N SER A 6 17.74 6.58 11.68
CA SER A 6 16.67 5.59 11.87
C SER A 6 15.42 6.23 12.45
N LYS A 7 15.56 7.15 13.38
CA LYS A 7 14.43 7.84 13.99
C LYS A 7 13.67 8.69 12.97
N VAL A 8 14.37 9.38 12.07
CA VAL A 8 13.75 10.15 11.00
C VAL A 8 12.93 9.25 10.08
N TYR A 9 13.51 8.13 9.65
CA TYR A 9 12.80 7.18 8.81
C TYR A 9 11.63 6.53 9.53
N LYS A 10 11.77 6.26 10.82
CA LYS A 10 10.66 5.74 11.63
C LYS A 10 9.47 6.69 11.62
N GLN A 11 9.73 7.99 11.80
CA GLN A 11 8.66 8.99 11.77
C GLN A 11 7.99 9.08 10.40
N LEU A 12 8.79 9.02 9.33
CA LEU A 12 8.25 9.01 7.98
C LEU A 12 7.35 7.79 7.73
N LEU A 13 7.81 6.62 8.18
CA LEU A 13 7.06 5.38 8.03
C LEU A 13 5.76 5.41 8.82
N LEU A 14 5.79 5.93 10.05
CA LEU A 14 4.59 6.04 10.86
C LEU A 14 3.58 7.00 10.24
N ALA A 15 4.03 8.12 9.70
CA ALA A 15 3.16 9.07 9.02
C ALA A 15 2.54 8.46 7.76
N LEU A 16 3.34 7.75 6.98
CA LEU A 16 2.88 7.09 5.76
C LEU A 16 1.88 5.98 6.11
N ARG A 17 2.16 5.20 7.16
CA ARG A 17 1.26 4.16 7.64
C ARG A 17 -0.10 4.74 8.01
N GLY A 18 -0.11 5.84 8.76
CA GLY A 18 -1.35 6.48 9.16
C GLY A 18 -2.16 6.96 7.97
N ARG A 19 -1.49 7.54 6.99
CA ARG A 19 -2.15 8.02 5.77
C ARG A 19 -2.76 6.86 4.97
N LEU A 20 -2.00 5.80 4.76
CA LEU A 20 -2.48 4.64 4.00
C LEU A 20 -3.62 3.92 4.71
N ARG A 21 -3.57 3.79 6.03
CA ARG A 21 -4.68 3.22 6.80
C ARG A 21 -5.93 4.06 6.69
N GLY A 22 -5.79 5.37 6.71
CA GLY A 22 -6.91 6.28 6.51
C GLY A 22 -7.52 6.13 5.13
N ASP A 23 -6.69 6.04 4.10
CA ASP A 23 -7.15 5.86 2.72
C ASP A 23 -7.87 4.52 2.53
N VAL A 24 -7.32 3.43 3.08
CA VAL A 24 -7.94 2.11 3.02
C VAL A 24 -9.29 2.12 3.73
N ASN A 25 -9.37 2.72 4.91
CA ASN A 25 -10.63 2.81 5.65
C ASN A 25 -11.66 3.64 4.90
N ALA A 26 -11.25 4.74 4.29
CA ALA A 26 -12.15 5.59 3.50
C ALA A 26 -12.67 4.85 2.28
N MET A 27 -11.81 4.11 1.58
CA MET A 27 -12.21 3.31 0.43
C MET A 27 -13.16 2.19 0.83
N ALA A 28 -12.91 1.52 1.95
CA ALA A 28 -13.77 0.48 2.48
C ALA A 28 -15.15 1.02 2.84
N ASP A 29 -15.20 2.17 3.50
CA ASP A 29 -16.46 2.82 3.86
C ASP A 29 -17.25 3.23 2.63
N ALA A 30 -16.58 3.79 1.63
CA ALA A 30 -17.23 4.18 0.37
C ALA A 30 -17.80 2.96 -0.36
N ALA A 31 -17.06 1.86 -0.40
CA ALA A 31 -17.54 0.63 -1.03
C ALA A 31 -18.73 0.04 -0.28
N LEU A 32 -18.70 0.04 1.05
CA LEU A 32 -19.81 -0.43 1.87
C LEU A 32 -21.04 0.45 1.74
N ASN A 33 -20.87 1.75 1.74
CA ASN A 33 -21.99 2.68 1.58
C ASN A 33 -22.65 2.54 0.21
N LYS A 34 -21.86 2.34 -0.83
CA LYS A 34 -22.38 2.10 -2.17
C LYS A 34 -23.17 0.79 -2.22
N THR A 35 -22.66 -0.26 -1.61
CA THR A 35 -23.36 -1.53 -1.53
C THR A 35 -24.66 -1.42 -0.74
N ARG A 36 -24.67 -0.69 0.35
CA ARG A 36 -25.87 -0.44 1.13
C ARG A 36 -26.91 0.36 0.36
N SER A 37 -26.49 1.34 -0.39
CA SER A 37 -27.33 2.12 -1.26
C SER A 37 -27.98 1.26 -2.31
N GLU A 38 -27.24 0.38 -2.92
CA GLU A 38 -27.73 -0.57 -3.89
C GLU A 38 -28.69 -1.58 -3.24
N ALA A 39 -28.38 -2.03 -2.04
CA ALA A 39 -29.21 -2.99 -1.32
C ALA A 39 -30.48 -2.39 -0.75
N SER A 40 -30.44 -1.21 -0.24
CA SER A 40 -31.63 -0.50 0.21
C SER A 40 -32.48 -0.11 -0.96
N GLY A 41 -31.94 -0.29 -2.12
CA GLY A 41 -32.67 -0.53 -3.22
C GLY A 41 -33.55 0.47 -3.57
N ASP A 42 -33.07 1.39 -3.79
CA ASP A 42 -33.91 2.11 -4.39
C ASP A 42 -34.33 1.57 -5.65
N LEU A 43 -35.28 0.72 -5.51
CA LEU A 43 -35.93 0.02 -6.56
C LEU A 43 -36.43 0.93 -7.64
N SER A 44 -36.63 2.18 -7.29
CA SER A 44 -37.10 3.20 -8.23
C SER A 44 -36.05 3.61 -9.24
N SER A 45 -34.77 3.39 -8.94
CA SER A 45 -33.73 3.76 -9.86
C SER A 45 -33.21 2.61 -10.71
N MET A 46 -33.65 1.39 -10.45
CA MET A 46 -33.18 0.22 -11.14
C MET A 46 -33.31 0.24 -12.65
N PRO A 47 -34.42 0.66 -13.25
CA PRO A 47 -34.54 0.60 -14.70
C PRO A 47 -33.65 1.56 -15.47
N LEU A 48 -33.08 2.49 -14.78
CA LEU A 48 -32.31 3.52 -15.45
C LEU A 48 -30.89 3.13 -15.69
N HIS A 49 -30.46 2.00 -15.16
CA HIS A 49 -29.07 1.89 -14.93
C HIS A 49 -28.39 0.56 -15.22
N MET A 50 -28.84 -0.19 -16.21
CA MET A 50 -28.12 -1.38 -16.61
C MET A 50 -26.72 -1.06 -17.13
N ALA A 51 -26.55 0.09 -17.76
CA ALA A 51 -25.23 0.54 -18.19
C ALA A 51 -24.39 1.04 -17.03
N ASP A 52 -25.02 1.67 -16.03
CA ASP A 52 -24.33 2.14 -14.84
C ASP A 52 -23.90 1.00 -13.93
N VAL A 53 -24.60 -0.10 -13.90
CA VAL A 53 -24.20 -1.28 -13.15
C VAL A 53 -22.84 -1.79 -13.61
N GLY A 54 -22.58 -1.78 -14.93
CA GLY A 54 -21.28 -2.15 -15.46
C GLY A 54 -20.17 -1.20 -15.04
N SER A 55 -20.44 0.10 -15.07
CA SER A 55 -19.49 1.10 -14.62
C SER A 55 -19.24 1.01 -13.12
N ASP A 56 -20.28 0.81 -12.33
CA ASP A 56 -20.18 0.67 -10.89
C ASP A 56 -19.34 -0.54 -10.50
N ASN A 57 -19.51 -1.66 -11.19
CA ASN A 57 -18.71 -2.86 -10.95
C ASN A 57 -17.23 -2.61 -11.28
N PHE A 58 -16.96 -1.88 -12.36
CA PHE A 58 -15.60 -1.53 -12.74
C PHE A 58 -14.95 -0.63 -11.67
N GLU A 59 -15.67 0.37 -11.20
CA GLU A 59 -15.19 1.26 -10.15
C GLU A 59 -14.92 0.51 -8.85
N GLN A 60 -15.79 -0.41 -8.50
CA GLN A 60 -15.66 -1.23 -7.32
C GLN A 60 -14.44 -2.15 -7.41
N GLU A 61 -14.22 -2.80 -8.54
CA GLU A 61 -13.04 -3.62 -8.77
C GLU A 61 -11.76 -2.81 -8.73
N PHE A 62 -11.79 -1.62 -9.32
CA PHE A 62 -10.64 -0.70 -9.30
C PHE A 62 -10.32 -0.26 -7.87
N THR A 63 -11.33 0.09 -7.09
CA THR A 63 -11.17 0.46 -5.68
C THR A 63 -10.57 -0.68 -4.87
N LEU A 64 -11.07 -1.89 -5.06
CA LEU A 64 -10.54 -3.07 -4.38
C LEU A 64 -9.08 -3.32 -4.74
N SER A 65 -8.71 -3.13 -6.01
CA SER A 65 -7.32 -3.26 -6.44
C SER A 65 -6.41 -2.23 -5.77
N LEU A 66 -6.87 -0.99 -5.62
CA LEU A 66 -6.13 0.03 -4.92
C LEU A 66 -5.96 -0.32 -3.44
N MET A 67 -7.02 -0.84 -2.81
CA MET A 67 -6.96 -1.27 -1.42
C MET A 67 -5.94 -2.40 -1.22
N GLU A 68 -5.91 -3.36 -2.12
CA GLU A 68 -4.95 -4.46 -2.07
C GLU A 68 -3.52 -3.95 -2.18
N ASN A 69 -3.26 -3.02 -3.09
CA ASN A 69 -1.95 -2.39 -3.25
C ASN A 69 -1.54 -1.62 -1.99
N ASP A 70 -2.46 -0.89 -1.38
CA ASP A 70 -2.19 -0.14 -0.16
C ASP A 70 -1.95 -1.08 1.03
N GLU A 71 -2.69 -2.18 1.12
CA GLU A 71 -2.48 -3.19 2.16
C GLU A 71 -1.12 -3.86 2.02
N GLU A 72 -0.70 -4.15 0.79
CA GLU A 72 0.63 -4.70 0.53
C GLU A 72 1.71 -3.71 0.96
N THR A 73 1.55 -2.44 0.63
CA THR A 73 2.47 -1.39 1.04
C THR A 73 2.50 -1.25 2.56
N LEU A 74 1.34 -1.32 3.22
CA LEU A 74 1.25 -1.31 4.68
C LEU A 74 2.05 -2.45 5.29
N GLY A 75 1.98 -3.65 4.70
CA GLY A 75 2.78 -4.79 5.13
C GLY A 75 4.27 -4.52 5.02
N GLN A 76 4.69 -3.88 3.94
CA GLN A 76 6.09 -3.50 3.75
C GLN A 76 6.53 -2.45 4.78
N ILE A 77 5.66 -1.50 5.11
CA ILE A 77 5.92 -0.48 6.12
C ILE A 77 6.10 -1.13 7.51
N GLU A 78 5.22 -2.05 7.87
CA GLU A 78 5.32 -2.76 9.14
C GLU A 78 6.63 -3.54 9.23
N ALA A 79 7.01 -4.23 8.15
CA ALA A 79 8.28 -4.94 8.10
C ALA A 79 9.48 -3.98 8.22
N ALA A 80 9.40 -2.81 7.61
CA ALA A 80 10.44 -1.79 7.73
C ALA A 80 10.57 -1.28 9.16
N LEU A 81 9.45 -1.07 9.84
CA LEU A 81 9.45 -0.66 11.24
C LEU A 81 10.09 -1.73 12.13
N GLU A 82 9.83 -3.01 11.86
CA GLU A 82 10.50 -4.10 12.56
C GLU A 82 12.01 -4.07 12.34
N ARG A 83 12.46 -3.80 11.12
CA ARG A 83 13.90 -3.71 10.83
C ARG A 83 14.55 -2.56 11.58
N ILE A 84 13.83 -1.46 11.79
CA ILE A 84 14.34 -0.36 12.61
C ILE A 84 14.54 -0.81 14.06
N GLU A 85 13.59 -1.55 14.62
CA GLU A 85 13.70 -2.09 15.97
C GLU A 85 14.86 -3.09 16.08
N ASP A 86 15.08 -3.89 15.04
CA ASP A 86 16.16 -4.89 15.01
C ASP A 86 17.51 -4.31 14.58
N SER A 87 17.57 -3.02 14.29
CA SER A 87 18.79 -2.33 13.83
C SER A 87 19.31 -2.85 12.49
N THR A 88 18.42 -3.38 11.65
CA THR A 88 18.77 -3.89 10.31
C THR A 88 18.21 -3.01 9.20
N PHE A 89 17.62 -1.88 9.55
CA PHE A 89 17.05 -0.95 8.56
C PHE A 89 18.15 -0.34 7.69
N GLY A 90 17.85 -0.19 6.41
CA GLY A 90 18.82 0.38 5.45
C GLY A 90 19.75 -0.63 4.83
N VAL A 91 19.57 -1.91 5.16
CA VAL A 91 20.37 -3.01 4.60
C VAL A 91 19.45 -3.86 3.72
N CYS A 92 19.91 -4.16 2.52
CA CYS A 92 19.16 -5.02 1.60
C CYS A 92 19.02 -6.42 2.19
N THR A 93 17.80 -6.97 2.20
CA THR A 93 17.54 -8.30 2.77
C THR A 93 18.10 -9.43 1.91
N GLU A 94 18.34 -9.17 0.62
CA GLU A 94 18.86 -10.18 -0.30
C GLU A 94 20.38 -10.22 -0.34
N CYS A 95 21.02 -9.09 -0.59
CA CYS A 95 22.48 -9.05 -0.74
C CYS A 95 23.21 -8.51 0.49
N ARG A 96 22.46 -8.04 1.48
CA ARG A 96 22.96 -7.44 2.73
C ARG A 96 23.86 -6.22 2.53
N GLY A 97 23.84 -5.65 1.33
CA GLY A 97 24.51 -4.39 1.06
C GLY A 97 23.67 -3.21 1.53
N LYS A 98 24.28 -2.05 1.58
CA LYS A 98 23.56 -0.84 1.98
C LYS A 98 22.62 -0.41 0.87
N ILE A 99 21.39 -0.04 1.26
CA ILE A 99 20.45 0.59 0.35
C ILE A 99 20.81 2.07 0.24
N PRO A 100 20.91 2.63 -0.99
CA PRO A 100 21.24 4.05 -1.14
C PRO A 100 20.24 4.94 -0.43
N LYS A 101 20.72 6.03 0.18
CA LYS A 101 19.87 6.97 0.90
C LYS A 101 18.81 7.59 0.00
N ALA A 102 19.14 7.87 -1.26
CA ALA A 102 18.19 8.40 -2.21
C ALA A 102 17.00 7.47 -2.41
N ARG A 103 17.26 6.15 -2.46
CA ARG A 103 16.20 5.16 -2.58
C ARG A 103 15.35 5.08 -1.31
N LEU A 104 15.97 5.16 -0.14
CA LEU A 104 15.24 5.17 1.14
C LEU A 104 14.39 6.43 1.30
N GLN A 105 14.85 7.56 0.78
CA GLN A 105 14.06 8.79 0.81
C GLN A 105 12.83 8.69 -0.08
N ALA A 106 12.97 8.04 -1.24
CA ALA A 106 11.86 7.84 -2.16
C ALA A 106 10.91 6.73 -1.69
N LEU A 107 11.47 5.63 -1.19
CA LEU A 107 10.73 4.46 -0.74
C LEU A 107 11.26 4.01 0.63
N PRO A 108 10.80 4.67 1.73
CA PRO A 108 11.35 4.35 3.05
C PRO A 108 11.04 2.92 3.53
N TYR A 109 10.06 2.27 2.93
CA TYR A 109 9.71 0.89 3.28
C TYR A 109 10.43 -0.16 2.43
N THR A 110 11.33 0.25 1.52
CA THR A 110 11.99 -0.72 0.65
C THR A 110 12.91 -1.65 1.43
N ALA A 111 12.87 -2.94 1.08
CA ALA A 111 13.69 -3.98 1.68
C ALA A 111 14.88 -4.34 0.80
N HIS A 112 14.93 -3.84 -0.44
CA HIS A 112 15.91 -4.25 -1.44
C HIS A 112 16.63 -3.05 -2.03
N CYS A 113 17.90 -3.23 -2.41
CA CYS A 113 18.60 -2.27 -3.25
C CYS A 113 18.05 -2.36 -4.67
N VAL A 114 18.43 -1.41 -5.54
CA VAL A 114 17.90 -1.35 -6.91
C VAL A 114 18.13 -2.66 -7.66
N LYS A 115 19.33 -3.20 -7.58
CA LYS A 115 19.67 -4.44 -8.29
C LYS A 115 18.84 -5.63 -7.82
N CYS A 116 18.68 -5.78 -6.52
CA CYS A 116 17.89 -6.88 -5.97
C CYS A 116 16.40 -6.69 -6.23
N ALA A 117 15.91 -5.46 -6.18
CA ALA A 117 14.52 -5.15 -6.51
C ALA A 117 14.20 -5.52 -7.96
N GLN A 118 15.09 -5.22 -8.87
CA GLN A 118 14.92 -5.59 -10.28
C GLN A 118 14.89 -7.09 -10.47
N ARG A 119 15.77 -7.82 -9.75
CA ARG A 119 15.81 -9.28 -9.80
C ARG A 119 14.52 -9.90 -9.28
N VAL A 120 14.01 -9.41 -8.15
CA VAL A 120 12.77 -9.90 -7.57
C VAL A 120 11.59 -9.65 -8.50
N GLN A 121 11.51 -8.47 -9.10
CA GLN A 121 10.45 -8.14 -10.06
C GLN A 121 10.51 -9.04 -11.29
N SER A 122 11.70 -9.33 -11.81
CA SER A 122 11.86 -10.21 -12.95
C SER A 122 11.41 -11.62 -12.64
N GLN A 123 11.72 -12.12 -11.43
CA GLN A 123 11.28 -13.44 -10.98
C GLN A 123 9.78 -13.49 -10.73
N GLY A 124 9.22 -12.41 -10.23
CA GLY A 124 7.79 -12.33 -9.94
C GLY A 124 6.92 -12.28 -11.19
N ARG A 125 7.50 -12.01 -12.36
CA ARG A 125 6.76 -11.97 -13.61
C ARG A 125 6.66 -13.34 -14.31
N MET A 126 7.34 -14.31 -13.78
CA MET A 126 7.20 -15.68 -14.25
C MET A 126 6.21 -16.44 -13.42
#